data_fb8de9b37552cfdcff8e150ae1bc4a1f
#
_entry.id   fb8de9b37552cfdcff8e150ae1bc4a1f
#
_cell.length_a   1.000
_cell.length_b   1.000
_cell.length_c   1.000
_cell.angle_alpha   90.00
_cell.angle_beta   90.00
_cell.angle_gamma   90.00
#
_symmetry.space_group_name_H-M   'P 1'
#
loop_
_entity.id
_entity.type
_entity.pdbx_description
1 polymer ?
#
loop_
_entity_poly.entity_id
_entity_poly.type
_entity_poly.pdbx_seq_one_letter_code
_entity_poly.pdbx_strand_id
1 'polypeptide(L)'
;WCDWYSGQDSFMIAQEFNCKLFAPSMGRKDEYEDYFEDIQYLSYKGWTEWMYDLSKCKYAVHLMRTYAAGSFSLNCAYLKIPCIGWNSLDTQRILFPGLSPNEGDMVEARRIAKHLYSNQLFYDHVTEYAYKQYLDIYHEMEFKENIINFLSDLWK
;
A
#
# COMPACT_ATOMS: atom_id res chain seq x y z
N TRP A 1 2.32 17.07 -0.54
CA TRP A 1 1.27 16.68 0.41
C TRP A 1 -0.04 17.34 0.00
N CYS A 2 -0.76 16.82 -0.97
CA CYS A 2 -2.08 17.34 -1.27
C CYS A 2 -3.11 16.55 -0.43
N ASP A 3 -4.21 17.20 -0.08
CA ASP A 3 -5.29 16.62 0.76
C ASP A 3 -5.88 15.33 0.18
N TRP A 4 -5.82 15.17 -1.13
CA TRP A 4 -6.30 14.00 -1.87
C TRP A 4 -5.53 12.71 -1.55
N TYR A 5 -4.23 12.81 -1.28
CA TYR A 5 -3.38 11.65 -1.03
C TYR A 5 -3.17 11.37 0.45
N SER A 6 -3.70 12.23 1.35
CA SER A 6 -3.58 12.09 2.81
C SER A 6 -2.16 11.74 3.26
N GLY A 7 -1.17 12.44 2.71
CA GLY A 7 0.23 12.21 3.02
C GLY A 7 0.52 12.37 4.51
N GLN A 8 -0.13 13.33 5.17
CA GLN A 8 -0.01 13.57 6.60
C GLN A 8 -0.52 12.37 7.41
N ASP A 9 -1.68 11.80 7.08
CA ASP A 9 -2.22 10.61 7.77
C ASP A 9 -1.26 9.44 7.63
N SER A 10 -0.75 9.21 6.40
CA SER A 10 0.22 8.15 6.13
C SER A 10 1.51 8.35 6.91
N PHE A 11 2.03 9.57 6.99
CA PHE A 11 3.21 9.91 7.78
C PHE A 11 3.00 9.62 9.28
N MET A 12 1.89 10.09 9.84
CA MET A 12 1.57 9.87 11.25
C MET A 12 1.51 8.37 11.63
N ILE A 13 1.02 7.54 10.74
CA ILE A 13 1.00 6.09 10.96
C ILE A 13 2.36 5.45 10.72
N ALA A 14 3.11 5.90 9.72
CA ALA A 14 4.43 5.37 9.43
C ALA A 14 5.43 5.59 10.57
N GLN A 15 5.28 6.66 11.35
CA GLN A 15 6.12 6.92 12.53
C GLN A 15 6.01 5.83 13.62
N GLU A 16 4.91 5.08 13.67
CA GLU A 16 4.74 4.01 14.65
C GLU A 16 5.72 2.83 14.44
N PHE A 17 6.34 2.74 13.26
CA PHE A 17 7.33 1.71 12.96
C PHE A 17 8.76 2.01 13.45
N ASN A 18 9.02 3.21 13.97
CA ASN A 18 10.32 3.64 14.48
C ASN A 18 11.48 3.26 13.52
N CYS A 19 11.31 3.53 12.23
CA CYS A 19 12.30 3.26 11.19
C CYS A 19 12.45 4.45 10.24
N LYS A 20 13.45 4.41 9.37
CA LYS A 20 13.66 5.45 8.37
C LYS A 20 12.49 5.50 7.41
N LEU A 21 11.93 6.69 7.19
CA LEU A 21 10.79 6.92 6.32
C LEU A 21 11.23 7.37 4.93
N PHE A 22 10.58 6.84 3.91
CA PHE A 22 10.77 7.20 2.51
C PHE A 22 9.43 7.62 1.91
N ALA A 23 9.43 8.71 1.16
CA ALA A 23 8.25 9.13 0.41
C ALA A 23 8.63 9.48 -1.03
N PRO A 24 7.85 9.03 -2.04
CA PRO A 24 8.06 9.45 -3.42
C PRO A 24 7.59 10.89 -3.60
N SER A 25 8.44 11.75 -4.16
CA SER A 25 8.10 13.15 -4.44
C SER A 25 7.18 13.32 -5.65
N MET A 26 6.99 12.30 -6.46
CA MET A 26 6.20 12.34 -7.70
C MET A 26 6.61 13.46 -8.68
N GLY A 27 7.85 13.93 -8.57
CA GLY A 27 8.38 15.01 -9.39
C GLY A 27 7.83 16.41 -9.04
N ARG A 28 7.07 16.54 -7.96
CA ARG A 28 6.54 17.80 -7.44
C ARG A 28 7.09 18.00 -6.04
N LYS A 29 7.79 19.10 -5.82
CA LYS A 29 8.19 19.50 -4.48
C LYS A 29 7.10 20.41 -3.94
N ASP A 30 6.49 20.02 -2.82
CA ASP A 30 5.61 20.89 -2.05
C ASP A 30 6.45 21.65 -1.02
N GLU A 31 6.12 22.93 -0.79
CA GLU A 31 6.79 23.74 0.24
C GLU A 31 6.72 23.14 1.63
N TYR A 32 5.71 22.32 1.90
CA TYR A 32 5.54 21.61 3.17
C TYR A 32 6.44 20.39 3.35
N GLU A 33 7.08 19.90 2.30
CA GLU A 33 7.99 18.73 2.38
C GLU A 33 9.22 19.04 3.23
N ASP A 34 9.65 20.30 3.28
CA ASP A 34 10.81 20.74 4.06
C ASP A 34 10.54 20.78 5.59
N TYR A 35 9.26 20.67 6.03
CA TYR A 35 8.93 20.66 7.46
C TYR A 35 9.07 19.28 8.12
N PHE A 36 9.25 18.23 7.33
CA PHE A 36 9.35 16.84 7.84
C PHE A 36 10.79 16.35 7.72
N GLU A 37 11.62 16.68 8.72
CA GLU A 37 13.05 16.31 8.75
C GLU A 37 13.29 14.80 8.76
N ASP A 38 12.33 14.01 9.24
CA ASP A 38 12.44 12.56 9.39
C ASP A 38 12.11 11.78 8.10
N ILE A 39 11.75 12.47 7.01
CA ILE A 39 11.40 11.84 5.74
C ILE A 39 12.52 12.04 4.70
N GLN A 40 12.97 10.95 4.11
CA GLN A 40 13.77 11.02 2.91
C GLN A 40 12.86 10.98 1.67
N TYR A 41 12.76 12.11 0.98
CA TYR A 41 12.05 12.19 -0.28
C TYR A 41 12.86 11.56 -1.41
N LEU A 42 12.24 10.61 -2.12
CA LEU A 42 12.83 9.97 -3.27
C LEU A 42 12.51 10.78 -4.52
N SER A 43 13.51 11.04 -5.36
CA SER A 43 13.28 11.65 -6.68
C SER A 43 12.35 10.81 -7.53
N TYR A 44 11.67 11.43 -8.51
CA TYR A 44 10.88 10.70 -9.49
C TYR A 44 11.74 9.66 -10.22
N LYS A 45 11.23 8.44 -10.31
CA LYS A 45 11.90 7.29 -10.94
C LYS A 45 10.98 6.56 -11.89
N GLY A 46 11.56 5.85 -12.84
CA GLY A 46 10.82 4.89 -13.64
C GLY A 46 10.29 3.73 -12.80
N TRP A 47 9.29 3.02 -13.32
CA TRP A 47 8.61 1.95 -12.57
C TRP A 47 9.56 0.87 -12.03
N THR A 48 10.52 0.43 -12.81
CA THR A 48 11.50 -0.61 -12.41
C THR A 48 12.37 -0.15 -11.24
N GLU A 49 12.86 1.09 -11.29
CA GLU A 49 13.68 1.66 -10.21
C GLU A 49 12.85 1.89 -8.95
N TRP A 50 11.59 2.31 -9.12
CA TRP A 50 10.64 2.43 -8.02
C TRP A 50 10.39 1.09 -7.34
N MET A 51 10.12 0.01 -8.08
CA MET A 51 9.93 -1.33 -7.55
C MET A 51 11.17 -1.84 -6.80
N TYR A 52 12.36 -1.52 -7.31
CA TYR A 52 13.61 -1.85 -6.63
C TYR A 52 13.76 -1.11 -5.29
N ASP A 53 13.41 0.18 -5.23
CA ASP A 53 13.45 0.91 -3.96
C ASP A 53 12.38 0.41 -2.98
N LEU A 54 11.17 0.17 -3.47
CA LEU A 54 10.09 -0.38 -2.65
C LEU A 54 10.48 -1.75 -2.06
N SER A 55 11.16 -2.60 -2.81
CA SER A 55 11.58 -3.94 -2.32
C SER A 55 12.52 -3.90 -1.12
N LYS A 56 13.14 -2.76 -0.83
CA LYS A 56 14.00 -2.56 0.35
C LYS A 56 13.22 -2.10 1.58
N CYS A 57 11.95 -1.77 1.42
CA CYS A 57 11.09 -1.33 2.52
C CYS A 57 10.55 -2.53 3.28
N LYS A 58 10.47 -2.42 4.60
CA LYS A 58 9.87 -3.46 5.46
C LYS A 58 8.37 -3.28 5.63
N TYR A 59 7.88 -2.05 5.60
CA TYR A 59 6.49 -1.67 5.80
C TYR A 59 6.07 -0.64 4.76
N ALA A 60 4.80 -0.60 4.44
CA ALA A 60 4.20 0.41 3.59
C ALA A 60 2.95 0.99 4.24
N VAL A 61 2.73 2.29 4.05
CA VAL A 61 1.53 3.00 4.50
C VAL A 61 1.00 3.86 3.37
N HIS A 62 -0.27 3.68 3.03
CA HIS A 62 -0.93 4.39 1.93
C HIS A 62 -2.39 4.69 2.27
N LEU A 63 -2.60 5.65 3.16
CA LEU A 63 -3.92 6.07 3.63
C LEU A 63 -4.57 7.07 2.67
N MET A 64 -4.73 6.67 1.43
CA MET A 64 -5.30 7.52 0.37
C MET A 64 -6.83 7.53 0.43
N ARG A 65 -7.44 8.71 0.29
CA ARG A 65 -8.90 8.93 0.31
C ARG A 65 -9.54 8.92 -1.07
N THR A 66 -8.74 8.78 -2.12
CA THR A 66 -9.28 8.76 -3.49
C THR A 66 -9.51 7.32 -3.95
N TYR A 67 -10.65 7.09 -4.57
CA TYR A 67 -10.96 5.82 -5.25
C TYR A 67 -10.13 5.74 -6.54
N ALA A 68 -8.93 5.21 -6.43
CA ALA A 68 -8.05 4.97 -7.57
C ALA A 68 -7.72 3.48 -7.67
N ALA A 69 -7.38 3.02 -8.86
CA ALA A 69 -6.88 1.66 -9.04
C ALA A 69 -5.65 1.44 -8.16
N GLY A 70 -5.75 0.65 -7.12
CA GLY A 70 -4.79 0.51 -6.03
C GLY A 70 -3.49 -0.21 -6.41
N SER A 71 -2.77 0.27 -7.43
CA SER A 71 -1.51 -0.33 -7.89
C SER A 71 -0.44 -0.42 -6.81
N PHE A 72 -0.44 0.51 -5.84
CA PHE A 72 0.53 0.49 -4.75
C PHE A 72 0.35 -0.74 -3.84
N SER A 73 -0.89 -1.07 -3.46
CA SER A 73 -1.20 -2.28 -2.67
C SER A 73 -0.82 -3.55 -3.44
N LEU A 74 -1.04 -3.58 -4.77
CA LEU A 74 -0.61 -4.69 -5.62
C LEU A 74 0.91 -4.87 -5.62
N ASN A 75 1.66 -3.77 -5.77
CA ASN A 75 3.11 -3.79 -5.72
C ASN A 75 3.63 -4.31 -4.37
N CYS A 76 3.01 -3.86 -3.27
CA CYS A 76 3.34 -4.32 -1.93
C CYS A 76 3.05 -5.81 -1.75
N ALA A 77 1.90 -6.31 -2.22
CA ALA A 77 1.54 -7.71 -2.15
C ALA A 77 2.52 -8.59 -2.95
N TYR A 78 2.86 -8.19 -4.17
CA TYR A 78 3.87 -8.87 -5.00
C TYR A 78 5.23 -8.97 -4.30
N LEU A 79 5.66 -7.91 -3.63
CA LEU A 79 6.94 -7.85 -2.92
C LEU A 79 6.88 -8.42 -1.48
N LYS A 80 5.73 -8.93 -1.03
CA LYS A 80 5.48 -9.39 0.35
C LYS A 80 5.78 -8.31 1.39
N ILE A 81 5.39 -7.08 1.10
CA ILE A 81 5.50 -5.94 2.01
C ILE A 81 4.11 -5.64 2.57
N PRO A 82 3.89 -5.69 3.88
CA PRO A 82 2.59 -5.36 4.45
C PRO A 82 2.27 -3.89 4.24
N CYS A 83 1.08 -3.61 3.71
CA CYS A 83 0.62 -2.26 3.40
C CYS A 83 -0.61 -1.90 4.24
N ILE A 84 -0.52 -0.86 5.07
CA ILE A 84 -1.67 -0.29 5.76
C ILE A 84 -2.32 0.74 4.84
N GLY A 85 -3.61 0.59 4.58
CA GLY A 85 -4.39 1.47 3.72
C GLY A 85 -5.87 1.46 4.09
N TRP A 86 -6.64 2.44 3.62
CA TRP A 86 -8.07 2.49 3.93
C TRP A 86 -8.84 1.36 3.25
N ASN A 87 -9.87 0.83 3.92
CA ASN A 87 -10.75 -0.21 3.39
C ASN A 87 -11.66 0.26 2.24
N SER A 88 -11.68 1.55 1.95
CA SER A 88 -12.40 2.12 0.80
C SER A 88 -11.81 1.74 -0.56
N LEU A 89 -10.55 1.29 -0.60
CA LEU A 89 -9.91 0.78 -1.80
C LEU A 89 -10.08 -0.75 -1.91
N ASP A 90 -10.71 -1.23 -2.97
CA ASP A 90 -10.98 -2.66 -3.17
C ASP A 90 -9.70 -3.51 -3.17
N THR A 91 -8.67 -3.10 -3.90
CA THR A 91 -7.38 -3.81 -3.91
C THR A 91 -6.75 -3.89 -2.52
N GLN A 92 -6.82 -2.82 -1.74
CA GLN A 92 -6.32 -2.80 -0.37
C GLN A 92 -7.10 -3.77 0.52
N ARG A 93 -8.42 -3.72 0.46
CA ARG A 93 -9.32 -4.58 1.25
C ARG A 93 -9.18 -6.05 0.91
N ILE A 94 -8.98 -6.39 -0.37
CA ILE A 94 -8.82 -7.76 -0.84
C ILE A 94 -7.44 -8.31 -0.44
N LEU A 95 -6.38 -7.54 -0.66
CA LEU A 95 -5.01 -7.99 -0.43
C LEU A 95 -4.62 -7.96 1.05
N PHE A 96 -5.05 -6.94 1.78
CA PHE A 96 -4.64 -6.71 3.17
C PHE A 96 -5.84 -6.47 4.10
N PRO A 97 -6.83 -7.39 4.21
CA PRO A 97 -8.04 -7.17 5.01
C PRO A 97 -7.73 -6.86 6.47
N GLY A 98 -6.70 -7.48 7.05
CA GLY A 98 -6.25 -7.24 8.43
C GLY A 98 -5.47 -5.92 8.63
N LEU A 99 -5.12 -5.22 7.54
CA LEU A 99 -4.39 -3.95 7.56
C LEU A 99 -5.21 -2.81 6.95
N SER A 100 -6.52 -2.97 6.87
CA SER A 100 -7.44 -2.04 6.18
C SER A 100 -8.47 -1.47 7.16
N PRO A 101 -8.08 -0.49 8.01
CA PRO A 101 -9.02 0.22 8.88
C PRO A 101 -10.03 1.01 8.05
N ASN A 102 -11.16 1.38 8.68
CA ASN A 102 -12.14 2.26 8.08
C ASN A 102 -11.51 3.62 7.74
N GLU A 103 -11.96 4.22 6.63
CA GLU A 103 -11.45 5.52 6.21
C GLU A 103 -11.60 6.57 7.32
N GLY A 104 -10.48 7.23 7.65
CA GLY A 104 -10.40 8.23 8.72
C GLY A 104 -10.20 7.66 10.13
N ASP A 105 -10.26 6.36 10.33
CA ASP A 105 -10.03 5.75 11.65
C ASP A 105 -8.53 5.64 11.97
N MET A 106 -7.95 6.78 12.32
CA MET A 106 -6.53 6.89 12.70
C MET A 106 -6.18 6.12 13.97
N VAL A 107 -7.15 5.89 14.85
CA VAL A 107 -6.93 5.13 16.09
C VAL A 107 -6.70 3.66 15.76
N GLU A 108 -7.56 3.10 14.93
CA GLU A 108 -7.41 1.72 14.48
C GLU A 108 -6.18 1.55 13.58
N ALA A 109 -5.90 2.48 12.67
CA ALA A 109 -4.69 2.45 11.85
C ALA A 109 -3.42 2.39 12.71
N ARG A 110 -3.35 3.19 13.77
CA ARG A 110 -2.24 3.18 14.73
C ARG A 110 -2.14 1.86 15.50
N ARG A 111 -3.27 1.33 15.95
CA ARG A 111 -3.32 0.02 16.63
C ARG A 111 -2.78 -1.09 15.73
N ILE A 112 -3.19 -1.11 14.46
CA ILE A 112 -2.72 -2.06 13.45
C ILE A 112 -1.20 -1.91 13.24
N ALA A 113 -0.68 -0.69 13.08
CA ALA A 113 0.75 -0.44 12.89
C ALA A 113 1.58 -0.98 14.07
N LYS A 114 1.17 -0.69 15.30
CA LYS A 114 1.83 -1.21 16.51
C LYS A 114 1.79 -2.73 16.58
N HIS A 115 0.66 -3.33 16.26
CA HIS A 115 0.54 -4.79 16.24
C HIS A 115 1.44 -5.41 15.18
N LEU A 116 1.45 -4.85 13.98
CA LEU A 116 2.30 -5.29 12.87
C LEU A 116 3.80 -5.16 13.20
N TYR A 117 4.19 -4.09 13.89
CA TYR A 117 5.57 -3.86 14.31
C TYR A 117 6.04 -4.83 15.39
N SER A 118 5.18 -5.16 16.35
CA SER A 118 5.52 -5.97 17.52
C SER A 118 5.29 -7.48 17.38
N ASN A 119 4.59 -7.92 16.31
CA ASN A 119 4.19 -9.31 16.14
C ASN A 119 4.65 -9.88 14.79
N GLN A 120 5.76 -10.62 14.80
CA GLN A 120 6.32 -11.21 13.60
C GLN A 120 5.37 -12.25 12.96
N LEU A 121 4.66 -13.04 13.75
CA LEU A 121 3.69 -14.02 13.20
C LEU A 121 2.55 -13.32 12.45
N PHE A 122 2.09 -12.19 12.97
CA PHE A 122 1.08 -11.40 12.27
C PHE A 122 1.65 -10.79 10.98
N TYR A 123 2.88 -10.28 11.02
CA TYR A 123 3.59 -9.79 9.83
C TYR A 123 3.66 -10.87 8.74
N ASP A 124 4.15 -12.06 9.09
CA ASP A 124 4.31 -13.17 8.15
C ASP A 124 2.95 -13.62 7.59
N HIS A 125 1.94 -13.72 8.44
CA HIS A 125 0.59 -14.11 8.04
C HIS A 125 0.00 -13.12 7.01
N VAL A 126 0.03 -11.82 7.27
CA VAL A 126 -0.59 -10.82 6.37
C VAL A 126 0.15 -10.70 5.04
N THR A 127 1.48 -10.87 5.03
CA THR A 127 2.27 -10.81 3.81
C THR A 127 2.09 -12.05 2.93
N GLU A 128 2.06 -13.24 3.51
CA GLU A 128 1.78 -14.48 2.78
C GLU A 128 0.34 -14.52 2.26
N TYR A 129 -0.62 -14.07 3.06
CA TYR A 129 -2.00 -13.94 2.61
C TYR A 129 -2.10 -13.00 1.40
N ALA A 130 -1.52 -11.80 1.50
CA ALA A 130 -1.56 -10.81 0.42
C ALA A 130 -0.92 -11.33 -0.88
N TYR A 131 0.23 -11.98 -0.77
CA TYR A 131 0.92 -12.57 -1.92
C TYR A 131 0.09 -13.67 -2.58
N LYS A 132 -0.54 -14.53 -1.78
CA LYS A 132 -1.45 -15.57 -2.31
C LYS A 132 -2.64 -14.94 -3.04
N GLN A 133 -3.31 -13.94 -2.44
CA GLN A 133 -4.41 -13.24 -3.10
C GLN A 133 -3.96 -12.54 -4.39
N TYR A 134 -2.74 -11.99 -4.41
CA TYR A 134 -2.16 -11.43 -5.63
C TYR A 134 -2.04 -12.49 -6.72
N LEU A 135 -1.52 -13.67 -6.42
CA LEU A 135 -1.38 -14.76 -7.39
C LEU A 135 -2.75 -15.26 -7.87
N ASP A 136 -3.70 -15.43 -6.96
CA ASP A 136 -5.02 -16.02 -7.26
C ASP A 136 -5.93 -15.06 -8.06
N ILE A 137 -5.75 -13.74 -7.97
CA ILE A 137 -6.69 -12.77 -8.55
C ILE A 137 -6.04 -11.86 -9.60
N TYR A 138 -4.81 -11.41 -9.34
CA TYR A 138 -4.17 -10.33 -10.10
C TYR A 138 -2.96 -10.79 -10.93
N HIS A 139 -2.53 -12.04 -10.80
CA HIS A 139 -1.48 -12.57 -11.65
C HIS A 139 -1.94 -12.58 -13.11
N GLU A 140 -1.02 -12.30 -14.03
CA GLU A 140 -1.34 -12.08 -15.45
C GLU A 140 -2.17 -13.21 -16.08
N MET A 141 -1.86 -14.45 -15.76
CA MET A 141 -2.56 -15.63 -16.31
C MET A 141 -4.01 -15.68 -15.81
N GLU A 142 -4.21 -15.56 -14.50
CA GLU A 142 -5.55 -15.57 -13.88
C GLU A 142 -6.39 -14.37 -14.35
N PHE A 143 -5.78 -13.20 -14.47
CA PHE A 143 -6.46 -12.01 -14.96
C PHE A 143 -6.95 -12.20 -16.41
N LYS A 144 -6.13 -12.79 -17.29
CA LYS A 144 -6.51 -13.08 -18.67
C LYS A 144 -7.66 -14.08 -18.73
N GLU A 145 -7.60 -15.17 -17.98
CA GLU A 145 -8.65 -16.18 -17.94
C GLU A 145 -9.96 -15.61 -17.44
N ASN A 146 -9.92 -14.82 -16.37
CA ASN A 146 -11.11 -14.16 -15.83
C ASN A 146 -11.75 -13.18 -16.82
N ILE A 147 -10.97 -12.40 -17.58
CA ILE A 147 -11.50 -11.53 -18.64
C ILE A 147 -12.11 -12.34 -19.77
N ILE A 148 -11.44 -13.40 -20.24
CA ILE A 148 -11.96 -14.23 -21.32
C ILE A 148 -13.30 -14.86 -20.91
N ASN A 149 -13.40 -15.40 -19.70
CA ASN A 149 -14.62 -15.99 -19.17
C ASN A 149 -15.75 -14.93 -19.07
N PHE A 150 -15.45 -13.77 -18.51
CA PHE A 150 -16.43 -12.66 -18.42
C PHE A 150 -16.95 -12.25 -19.80
N LEU A 151 -16.08 -12.04 -20.77
CA LEU A 151 -16.47 -11.68 -22.13
C LEU A 151 -17.28 -12.78 -22.81
N SER A 152 -16.92 -14.04 -22.58
CA SER A 152 -17.66 -15.20 -23.15
C SER A 152 -19.08 -15.29 -22.59
N ASP A 153 -19.30 -14.88 -21.35
CA ASP A 153 -20.64 -14.87 -20.72
C ASP A 153 -21.50 -13.72 -21.18
N LEU A 154 -20.90 -12.59 -21.58
CA LEU A 154 -21.62 -11.45 -22.14
C LEU A 154 -22.16 -11.69 -23.55
N TRP A 155 -21.62 -12.67 -24.28
CA TRP A 155 -21.99 -12.98 -25.66
C TRP A 155 -22.91 -14.22 -25.79
N LYS A 156 -23.35 -14.79 -24.67
CA LYS A 156 -24.36 -15.84 -24.60
C LYS A 156 -25.77 -15.24 -24.42
#